data_7abc1b433285dcda9e0648b1c3609eb5
#
_entry.id   7abc1b433285dcda9e0648b1c3609eb5
#
_cell.length_a   1.000
_cell.length_b   1.000
_cell.length_c   1.000
_cell.angle_alpha   90.00
_cell.angle_beta   90.00
_cell.angle_gamma   90.00
#
_symmetry.space_group_name_H-M   'P 1'
#
loop_
_entity.id
_entity.type
_entity.pdbx_description
1 polymer ?
#
loop_
_entity_poly.entity_id
_entity_poly.type
_entity_poly.pdbx_seq_one_letter_code
_entity_poly.pdbx_strand_id
1 'polypeptide(L)'
;MRDTFNILFYIKKNEPKKDGSVVIMVRITINGVRSQFSSKLLVQPDQWDNKLERVKGYTAEARNLNRAIDNIRAKITTNRNKLMEIDGYVTSERLRNI
;
A
#
# COMPACT_ATOMS: atom_id res chain seq x y z
N MET A 1 22.03 12.92 7.80
CA MET A 1 20.59 13.10 7.57
C MET A 1 19.92 11.75 7.47
N ARG A 2 18.82 11.57 8.19
CA ARG A 2 18.13 10.28 8.20
C ARG A 2 17.12 10.22 7.06
N ASP A 3 17.21 9.19 6.22
CA ASP A 3 16.22 8.98 5.17
C ASP A 3 14.88 8.55 5.78
N THR A 4 13.78 9.16 5.31
CA THR A 4 12.45 8.76 5.73
C THR A 4 11.86 7.83 4.70
N PHE A 5 11.18 6.78 5.19
CA PHE A 5 10.52 5.80 4.34
C PHE A 5 9.21 5.40 5.00
N ASN A 6 8.12 5.55 4.27
CA ASN A 6 6.80 5.22 4.80
C ASN A 6 5.93 4.62 3.71
N ILE A 7 5.09 3.66 4.10
CA ILE A 7 4.11 3.03 3.23
C ILE A 7 2.74 3.26 3.86
N LEU A 8 1.80 3.81 3.09
CA LEU A 8 0.44 4.07 3.54
C LEU A 8 -0.55 3.33 2.63
N PHE A 9 -1.48 2.61 3.23
CA PHE A 9 -2.60 2.01 2.50
C PHE A 9 -3.86 2.82 2.81
N TYR A 10 -4.62 3.18 1.77
CA TYR A 10 -5.85 3.94 1.91
C TYR A 10 -6.83 3.56 0.81
N ILE A 11 -8.09 3.95 0.95
CA ILE A 11 -9.11 3.63 -0.06
C ILE A 11 -9.46 4.87 -0.89
N LYS A 12 -9.75 4.63 -2.17
CA LYS A 12 -10.11 5.69 -3.10
C LYS A 12 -11.63 5.76 -3.21
N LYS A 13 -12.26 6.54 -2.33
CA LYS A 13 -13.71 6.59 -2.17
C LYS A 13 -14.45 7.28 -3.32
N ASN A 14 -13.78 8.10 -4.11
CA ASN A 14 -14.43 8.91 -5.14
C ASN A 14 -14.68 8.16 -6.44
N GLU A 15 -14.27 6.91 -6.55
CA GLU A 15 -14.46 6.10 -7.76
C GLU A 15 -14.95 4.68 -7.40
N PRO A 16 -16.15 4.55 -6.79
CA PRO A 16 -16.64 3.24 -6.43
C PRO A 16 -17.04 2.42 -7.68
N LYS A 17 -16.89 1.11 -7.56
CA LYS A 17 -17.38 0.19 -8.57
C LYS A 17 -18.90 0.04 -8.47
N LYS A 18 -19.50 -0.70 -9.40
CA LYS A 18 -20.97 -0.89 -9.43
C LYS A 18 -21.52 -1.48 -8.14
N ASP A 19 -20.76 -2.34 -7.49
CA ASP A 19 -21.17 -2.98 -6.23
C ASP A 19 -20.83 -2.13 -5.00
N GLY A 20 -20.34 -0.92 -5.19
CA GLY A 20 -19.96 -0.01 -4.12
C GLY A 20 -18.55 -0.20 -3.59
N SER A 21 -17.84 -1.24 -4.05
CA SER A 21 -16.46 -1.46 -3.60
C SER A 21 -15.51 -0.38 -4.14
N VAL A 22 -14.42 -0.16 -3.42
CA VAL A 22 -13.41 0.83 -3.80
C VAL A 22 -12.04 0.17 -3.79
N VAL A 23 -11.12 0.73 -4.57
CA VAL A 23 -9.78 0.17 -4.67
C VAL A 23 -8.93 0.62 -3.47
N ILE A 24 -8.10 -0.31 -2.99
CA ILE A 24 -7.09 0.00 -1.97
C ILE A 24 -5.85 0.55 -2.68
N MET A 25 -5.48 1.77 -2.32
CA MET A 25 -4.31 2.44 -2.91
C MET A 25 -3.10 2.29 -2.00
N VAL A 26 -1.94 2.31 -2.59
CA VAL A 26 -0.66 2.26 -1.87
C VAL A 26 0.09 3.55 -2.15
N ARG A 27 0.55 4.22 -1.09
CA ARG A 27 1.37 5.42 -1.20
C ARG A 27 2.73 5.16 -0.58
N ILE A 28 3.79 5.38 -1.33
CA ILE A 28 5.17 5.28 -0.85
C ILE A 28 5.71 6.70 -0.72
N THR A 29 6.24 7.04 0.46
CA THR A 29 6.85 8.35 0.70
C THR A 29 8.31 8.15 1.09
N ILE A 30 9.22 8.76 0.36
CA ILE A 30 10.65 8.73 0.65
C ILE A 30 11.16 10.16 0.64
N ASN A 31 11.68 10.61 1.78
CA ASN A 31 12.23 11.97 1.95
C ASN A 31 11.24 13.05 1.52
N GLY A 32 9.96 12.84 1.84
CA GLY A 32 8.90 13.80 1.52
C GLY A 32 8.33 13.69 0.12
N VAL A 33 8.91 12.89 -0.75
CA VAL A 33 8.40 12.68 -2.11
C VAL A 33 7.48 11.47 -2.14
N ARG A 34 6.26 11.67 -2.64
CA ARG A 34 5.21 10.65 -2.64
C ARG A 34 5.02 10.05 -4.03
N SER A 35 4.74 8.76 -4.05
CA SER A 35 4.33 8.05 -5.27
C SER A 35 3.20 7.10 -4.91
N GLN A 36 2.18 7.01 -5.76
CA GLN A 36 0.97 6.24 -5.48
C GLN A 36 0.67 5.28 -6.61
N PHE A 37 0.12 4.12 -6.25
CA PHE A 37 -0.34 3.16 -7.26
C PHE A 37 -1.48 2.33 -6.68
N SER A 38 -2.24 1.69 -7.57
CA SER A 38 -3.34 0.81 -7.18
C SER A 38 -2.80 -0.55 -6.76
N SER A 39 -3.30 -1.08 -5.63
CA SER A 39 -3.02 -2.46 -5.25
C SER A 39 -3.81 -3.46 -6.10
N LYS A 40 -4.83 -2.98 -6.81
CA LYS A 40 -5.83 -3.79 -7.53
C LYS A 40 -6.70 -4.63 -6.61
N LEU A 41 -6.66 -4.38 -5.31
CA LEU A 41 -7.52 -5.02 -4.32
C LEU A 41 -8.75 -4.15 -4.09
N LEU A 42 -9.92 -4.77 -3.96
CA LEU A 42 -11.18 -4.08 -3.75
C LEU A 42 -11.73 -4.40 -2.36
N VAL A 43 -12.34 -3.40 -1.72
CA VAL A 43 -12.92 -3.55 -0.40
C VAL A 43 -14.17 -2.67 -0.30
N GLN A 44 -15.15 -3.09 0.51
CA GLN A 44 -16.27 -2.23 0.82
C GLN A 44 -15.80 -1.12 1.77
N PRO A 45 -16.18 0.15 1.49
CA PRO A 45 -15.66 1.28 2.30
C PRO A 45 -15.92 1.16 3.79
N ASP A 46 -17.06 0.58 4.16
CA ASP A 46 -17.42 0.41 5.58
C ASP A 46 -16.61 -0.68 6.28
N GLN A 47 -15.91 -1.50 5.53
CA GLN A 47 -15.05 -2.56 6.08
C GLN A 47 -13.60 -2.14 6.20
N TRP A 48 -13.25 -0.93 5.79
CA TRP A 48 -11.89 -0.45 5.85
C TRP A 48 -11.61 0.28 7.17
N ASP A 49 -10.49 -0.08 7.81
CA ASP A 49 -10.02 0.59 9.02
C ASP A 49 -8.85 1.50 8.67
N ASN A 50 -9.11 2.82 8.70
CA ASN A 50 -8.10 3.82 8.36
C ASN A 50 -6.93 3.89 9.34
N LYS A 51 -7.19 3.57 10.60
CA LYS A 51 -6.14 3.64 11.62
C LYS A 51 -5.17 2.47 11.50
N LEU A 52 -5.72 1.28 11.33
CA LEU A 52 -4.91 0.07 11.21
C LEU A 52 -4.45 -0.19 9.78
N GLU A 53 -5.04 0.49 8.80
CA GLU A 53 -4.78 0.27 7.37
C GLU A 53 -5.03 -1.18 6.99
N ARG A 54 -6.15 -1.72 7.43
CA ARG A 54 -6.53 -3.11 7.25
C ARG A 54 -8.03 -3.25 7.04
N VAL A 55 -8.44 -4.41 6.57
CA VAL A 55 -9.86 -4.75 6.43
C VAL A 55 -10.37 -5.26 7.77
N LYS A 56 -11.53 -4.75 8.20
CA LYS A 56 -12.17 -5.15 9.46
C LYS A 56 -12.75 -6.56 9.36
N GLY A 57 -12.87 -7.23 10.51
CA GLY A 57 -13.56 -8.51 10.61
C GLY A 57 -12.64 -9.71 10.48
N TYR A 58 -13.26 -10.89 10.59
CA TYR A 58 -12.54 -12.16 10.64
C TYR A 58 -12.98 -13.13 9.53
N THR A 59 -13.66 -12.65 8.51
CA THR A 59 -14.07 -13.47 7.38
C THR A 59 -12.85 -13.95 6.59
N ALA A 60 -13.02 -15.04 5.83
CA ALA A 60 -11.95 -15.51 4.98
C ALA A 60 -11.52 -14.45 3.98
N GLU A 61 -12.48 -13.67 3.45
CA GLU A 61 -12.19 -12.58 2.52
C GLU A 61 -11.34 -11.49 3.18
N ALA A 62 -11.71 -11.07 4.40
CA ALA A 62 -10.95 -10.06 5.14
C ALA A 62 -9.52 -10.53 5.39
N ARG A 63 -9.36 -11.79 5.80
CA ARG A 63 -8.04 -12.36 6.06
C ARG A 63 -7.19 -12.44 4.79
N ASN A 64 -7.81 -12.81 3.66
CA ASN A 64 -7.10 -12.88 2.39
C ASN A 64 -6.64 -11.49 1.92
N LEU A 65 -7.50 -10.48 2.06
CA LEU A 65 -7.14 -9.10 1.72
C LEU A 65 -6.01 -8.58 2.61
N ASN A 66 -6.10 -8.83 3.90
CA ASN A 66 -5.06 -8.39 4.84
C ASN A 66 -3.72 -9.09 4.56
N ARG A 67 -3.76 -10.37 4.18
CA ARG A 67 -2.55 -11.08 3.77
C ARG A 67 -1.94 -10.46 2.53
N ALA A 68 -2.77 -10.10 1.54
CA ALA A 68 -2.30 -9.45 0.33
C ALA A 68 -1.66 -8.10 0.64
N ILE A 69 -2.26 -7.32 1.54
CA ILE A 69 -1.70 -6.03 2.00
C ILE A 69 -0.33 -6.26 2.65
N ASP A 70 -0.22 -7.23 3.54
CA ASP A 70 1.04 -7.54 4.21
C ASP A 70 2.11 -7.99 3.21
N ASN A 71 1.74 -8.77 2.19
CA ASN A 71 2.66 -9.21 1.14
C ASN A 71 3.16 -8.03 0.31
N ILE A 72 2.28 -7.08 -0.04
CA ILE A 72 2.67 -5.89 -0.78
C ILE A 72 3.66 -5.06 0.05
N ARG A 73 3.37 -4.86 1.32
CA ARG A 73 4.23 -4.11 2.24
C ARG A 73 5.60 -4.76 2.35
N ALA A 74 5.65 -6.07 2.51
CA ALA A 74 6.90 -6.81 2.63
C ALA A 74 7.71 -6.73 1.33
N LYS A 75 7.05 -6.84 0.18
CA LYS A 75 7.72 -6.76 -1.13
C LYS A 75 8.35 -5.39 -1.34
N ILE A 76 7.61 -4.32 -1.02
CA ILE A 76 8.12 -2.95 -1.16
C ILE A 76 9.34 -2.76 -0.26
N THR A 77 9.25 -3.20 0.98
CA THR A 77 10.35 -3.07 1.95
C THR A 77 11.59 -3.83 1.49
N THR A 78 11.41 -5.07 1.00
CA THR A 78 12.51 -5.87 0.49
C THR A 78 13.16 -5.21 -0.72
N ASN A 79 12.37 -4.70 -1.65
CA ASN A 79 12.87 -4.02 -2.84
C ASN A 79 13.60 -2.73 -2.49
N ARG A 80 13.09 -1.97 -1.53
CA ARG A 80 13.76 -0.78 -1.03
C ARG A 80 15.14 -1.10 -0.50
N ASN A 81 15.26 -2.17 0.28
CA ASN A 81 16.54 -2.58 0.85
C ASN A 81 17.52 -3.00 -0.24
N LYS A 82 17.05 -3.72 -1.26
CA LYS A 82 17.90 -4.11 -2.40
C LYS A 82 18.42 -2.90 -3.16
N LEU A 83 17.56 -1.92 -3.45
CA LEU A 83 17.96 -0.72 -4.18
C LEU A 83 18.95 0.11 -3.37
N MET A 84 18.79 0.18 -2.04
CA MET A 84 19.74 0.86 -1.18
C MET A 84 21.12 0.19 -1.21
N GLU A 85 21.16 -1.14 -1.23
CA GLU A 85 22.44 -1.87 -1.29
C GLU A 85 23.16 -1.66 -2.63
N ILE A 86 22.41 -1.65 -3.74
CA ILE A 86 23.00 -1.57 -5.07
C ILE A 86 23.36 -0.12 -5.43
N ASP A 87 22.42 0.80 -5.25
CA ASP A 87 22.55 2.17 -5.75
C ASP A 87 22.87 3.19 -4.66
N GLY A 88 22.77 2.79 -3.39
CA GLY A 88 23.01 3.68 -2.24
C GLY A 88 21.86 4.64 -1.97
N TYR A 89 20.81 4.65 -2.78
CA TYR A 89 19.63 5.46 -2.58
C TYR A 89 18.44 4.83 -3.30
N VAL A 90 17.24 5.29 -2.94
CA VAL A 90 16.00 4.82 -3.55
C VAL A 90 15.01 5.98 -3.61
N THR A 91 14.17 6.01 -4.66
CA THR A 91 13.09 6.97 -4.78
C THR A 91 11.75 6.23 -4.71
N SER A 92 10.70 6.93 -4.29
CA SER A 92 9.36 6.36 -4.22
C SER A 92 8.89 5.91 -5.60
N GLU A 93 9.25 6.64 -6.65
CA GLU A 93 8.88 6.30 -8.02
C GLU A 93 9.52 4.98 -8.47
N ARG A 94 10.78 4.75 -8.12
CA ARG A 94 11.44 3.48 -8.46
C ARG A 94 10.78 2.30 -7.76
N LEU A 95 10.40 2.46 -6.51
CA LEU A 95 9.70 1.41 -5.77
C LEU A 95 8.32 1.14 -6.35
N ARG A 96 7.64 2.18 -6.81
CA ARG A 96 6.33 2.05 -7.43
C ARG A 96 6.37 1.19 -8.69
N ASN A 97 7.46 1.25 -9.45
CA ASN A 97 7.58 0.61 -10.76
C ASN A 97 8.18 -0.79 -10.71
N ILE A 98 8.36 -1.36 -9.52
CA ILE A 98 8.89 -2.72 -9.38
C ILE A 98 7.83 -3.79 -9.59
#